data_d2dcf2727648f270cf1df12eb0e5787f
#
_entry.id   d2dcf2727648f270cf1df12eb0e5787f
#
_cell.length_a   1.000
_cell.length_b   1.000
_cell.length_c   1.000
_cell.angle_alpha   90.00
_cell.angle_beta   90.00
_cell.angle_gamma   90.00
#
_symmetry.space_group_name_H-M   'P 1'
#
loop_
_entity.id
_entity.type
_entity.pdbx_description
1 polymer ?
#
loop_
_entity_poly.entity_id
_entity_poly.type
_entity_poly.pdbx_seq_one_letter_code
_entity_poly.pdbx_strand_id
1 'polypeptide(L)'
;MKILVIDGQGGGIGRQLVTAIGTNSIATSAMLKAGADVGATGENPVIVGCRNADVIVGPIAIVVADALYGEITPKMAVAVGQSSAKKIFIPVNHCNNYIAGVPDTDLNSLIKNVIDTIINMK
;
A
#
# COMPACT_ATOMS: atom_id res chain seq x y z
N MET A 1 5.14 -15.60 2.38
CA MET A 1 4.39 -14.59 1.60
C MET A 1 5.06 -13.25 1.77
N LYS A 2 5.31 -12.55 0.67
CA LYS A 2 5.89 -11.20 0.69
C LYS A 2 4.78 -10.17 0.58
N ILE A 3 4.62 -9.34 1.59
CA ILE A 3 3.62 -8.29 1.64
C ILE A 3 4.32 -6.95 1.46
N LEU A 4 3.91 -6.21 0.44
CA LEU A 4 4.39 -4.87 0.14
C LEU A 4 3.33 -3.86 0.58
N VAL A 5 3.67 -2.98 1.50
CA VAL A 5 2.81 -1.88 1.92
C VAL A 5 3.36 -0.58 1.35
N ILE A 6 2.56 0.09 0.57
CA ILE A 6 2.94 1.36 -0.07
C ILE A 6 2.11 2.48 0.57
N ASP A 7 2.80 3.48 1.13
CA ASP A 7 2.22 4.69 1.73
C ASP A 7 1.09 4.40 2.74
N GLY A 8 1.22 3.29 3.44
CA GLY A 8 0.25 2.88 4.44
C GLY A 8 0.81 3.00 5.85
N GLN A 9 -0.04 2.84 6.84
CA GLN A 9 0.37 2.67 8.23
C GLN A 9 0.41 1.17 8.50
N GLY A 10 1.59 0.59 8.38
CA GLY A 10 1.77 -0.84 8.63
C GLY A 10 1.74 -1.16 10.11
N GLY A 11 1.16 -2.27 10.46
CA GLY A 11 1.21 -2.80 11.81
C GLY A 11 0.39 -4.06 11.93
N GLY A 12 0.91 -5.04 12.66
CA GLY A 12 0.13 -6.19 13.13
C GLY A 12 -0.31 -7.19 12.07
N ILE A 13 0.37 -7.30 10.94
CA ILE A 13 0.02 -8.29 9.90
C ILE A 13 0.61 -9.68 10.21
N GLY A 14 0.94 -9.94 11.45
CA GLY A 14 1.49 -11.23 11.87
C GLY A 14 2.96 -11.41 11.49
N ARG A 15 3.39 -12.67 11.31
CA ARG A 15 4.80 -12.99 11.07
C ARG A 15 5.18 -13.01 9.58
N GLN A 16 4.47 -12.28 8.74
CA GLN A 16 4.82 -12.18 7.33
C GLN A 16 5.94 -11.15 7.15
N LEU A 17 6.76 -11.35 6.13
CA LEU A 17 7.73 -10.33 5.76
C LEU A 17 7.01 -9.13 5.17
N VAL A 18 7.08 -7.99 5.84
CA VAL A 18 6.47 -6.75 5.39
C VAL A 18 7.56 -5.78 4.92
N THR A 19 7.49 -5.42 3.67
CA THR A 19 8.31 -4.34 3.09
C THR A 19 7.46 -3.09 2.98
N ALA A 20 7.88 -2.03 3.66
CA ALA A 20 7.19 -0.75 3.64
C ALA A 20 7.90 0.22 2.70
N ILE A 21 7.17 0.73 1.72
CA ILE A 21 7.72 1.75 0.81
C ILE A 21 6.92 3.03 0.97
N GLY A 22 7.55 4.05 1.53
CA GLY A 22 6.96 5.38 1.65
C GLY A 22 7.21 6.20 0.40
N THR A 23 6.28 7.06 0.05
CA THR A 23 6.48 8.06 -1.01
C THR A 23 7.37 9.21 -0.53
N ASN A 24 7.57 9.30 0.78
CA ASN A 24 8.50 10.22 1.43
C ASN A 24 9.12 9.55 2.66
N SER A 25 10.19 10.13 3.19
CA SER A 25 10.95 9.54 4.30
C SER A 25 10.16 9.49 5.61
N ILE A 26 9.24 10.42 5.82
CA ILE A 26 8.41 10.45 7.03
C ILE A 26 7.47 9.24 7.05
N ALA A 27 6.82 8.95 5.93
CA ALA A 27 5.95 7.79 5.80
C ALA A 27 6.73 6.49 6.01
N THR A 28 7.90 6.36 5.39
CA THR A 28 8.75 5.17 5.56
C THR A 28 9.16 4.97 7.02
N SER A 29 9.59 6.05 7.69
CA SER A 29 9.98 5.97 9.11
C SER A 29 8.81 5.56 9.99
N ALA A 30 7.61 6.08 9.74
CA ALA A 30 6.41 5.73 10.50
C ALA A 30 6.08 4.24 10.36
N MET A 31 6.18 3.70 9.15
CA MET A 31 5.90 2.28 8.90
C MET A 31 6.94 1.37 9.56
N LEU A 32 8.22 1.75 9.54
CA LEU A 32 9.27 1.01 10.24
C LEU A 32 9.04 0.99 11.74
N LYS A 33 8.66 2.14 12.34
CA LYS A 33 8.32 2.22 13.75
C LYS A 33 7.09 1.37 14.10
N ALA A 34 6.16 1.22 13.16
CA ALA A 34 4.98 0.38 13.35
C ALA A 34 5.27 -1.11 13.21
N GLY A 35 6.47 -1.51 12.82
CA GLY A 35 6.90 -2.90 12.81
C GLY A 35 7.19 -3.50 11.45
N ALA A 36 7.26 -2.72 10.38
CA ALA A 36 7.71 -3.25 9.08
C ALA A 36 9.13 -3.79 9.18
N ASP A 37 9.40 -4.88 8.49
CA ASP A 37 10.71 -5.55 8.54
C ASP A 37 11.76 -4.80 7.72
N VAL A 38 11.36 -4.26 6.57
CA VAL A 38 12.23 -3.54 5.65
C VAL A 38 11.52 -2.28 5.20
N GLY A 39 12.25 -1.20 5.02
CA GLY A 39 11.73 0.07 4.53
C GLY A 39 12.57 0.66 3.41
N ALA A 40 11.92 1.31 2.48
CA ALA A 40 12.55 2.07 1.41
C ALA A 40 11.67 3.24 1.00
N THR A 41 12.23 4.21 0.29
CA THR A 41 11.50 5.43 -0.07
C THR A 41 11.64 5.73 -1.55
N GLY A 42 10.51 6.04 -2.19
CA GLY A 42 10.50 6.64 -3.52
C GLY A 42 10.11 5.70 -4.65
N GLU A 43 10.26 6.20 -5.86
CA GLU A 43 9.77 5.57 -7.08
C GLU A 43 10.42 4.21 -7.37
N ASN A 44 11.74 4.16 -7.37
CA ASN A 44 12.43 2.93 -7.75
C ASN A 44 12.13 1.78 -6.80
N PRO A 45 12.12 1.96 -5.47
CA PRO A 45 11.69 0.90 -4.56
C PRO A 45 10.28 0.40 -4.81
N VAL A 46 9.34 1.26 -5.19
CA VAL A 46 7.99 0.82 -5.59
C VAL A 46 8.06 -0.09 -6.81
N ILE A 47 8.77 0.34 -7.85
CA ILE A 47 8.89 -0.43 -9.09
C ILE A 47 9.52 -1.80 -8.82
N VAL A 48 10.62 -1.83 -8.09
CA VAL A 48 11.33 -3.08 -7.76
C VAL A 48 10.50 -3.97 -6.84
N GLY A 49 9.89 -3.39 -5.81
CA GLY A 49 9.08 -4.15 -4.85
C GLY A 49 7.85 -4.80 -5.49
N CYS A 50 7.23 -4.13 -6.44
CA CYS A 50 6.06 -4.66 -7.14
C CYS A 50 6.35 -5.91 -8.00
N ARG A 51 7.61 -6.14 -8.36
CA ARG A 51 7.99 -7.29 -9.19
C ARG A 51 7.85 -8.62 -8.48
N ASN A 52 8.09 -8.64 -7.18
CA ASN A 52 8.20 -9.87 -6.40
C ASN A 52 7.23 -9.96 -5.23
N ALA A 53 6.32 -9.00 -5.08
CA ALA A 53 5.34 -9.04 -4.01
C ALA A 53 4.27 -10.11 -4.30
N ASP A 54 3.80 -10.76 -3.26
CA ASP A 54 2.63 -11.63 -3.32
C ASP A 54 1.34 -10.83 -3.09
N VAL A 55 1.42 -9.83 -2.21
CA VAL A 55 0.32 -8.94 -1.86
C VAL A 55 0.83 -7.51 -1.82
N ILE A 56 0.11 -6.59 -2.44
CA ILE A 56 0.36 -5.15 -2.36
C ILE A 56 -0.81 -4.51 -1.62
N VAL A 57 -0.51 -3.73 -0.59
CA VAL A 57 -1.51 -3.01 0.20
C VAL A 57 -1.20 -1.52 0.18
N GLY A 58 -2.20 -0.70 -0.03
CA GLY A 58 -2.04 0.75 0.06
C GLY A 58 -3.34 1.49 -0.22
N PRO A 59 -3.35 2.82 -0.05
CA PRO A 59 -4.49 3.61 -0.45
C PRO A 59 -4.73 3.49 -1.96
N ILE A 60 -5.97 3.68 -2.39
CA ILE A 60 -6.32 3.62 -3.82
C ILE A 60 -5.48 4.61 -4.65
N ALA A 61 -5.01 5.68 -4.03
CA ALA A 61 -4.19 6.69 -4.69
C ALA A 61 -2.90 6.13 -5.31
N ILE A 62 -2.40 4.98 -4.84
CA ILE A 62 -1.14 4.42 -5.37
C ILE A 62 -1.24 3.95 -6.83
N VAL A 63 -2.45 3.81 -7.37
CA VAL A 63 -2.68 3.51 -8.80
C VAL A 63 -3.21 4.71 -9.58
N VAL A 64 -3.26 5.88 -8.95
CA VAL A 64 -3.70 7.11 -9.60
C VAL A 64 -2.47 7.98 -9.87
N ALA A 65 -2.09 8.08 -11.14
CA ALA A 65 -0.93 8.88 -11.54
C ALA A 65 -1.07 10.33 -11.05
N ASP A 66 0.03 10.88 -10.53
CA ASP A 66 0.14 12.24 -9.99
C ASP A 66 -0.69 12.51 -8.72
N ALA A 67 -1.25 11.48 -8.11
CA ALA A 67 -1.93 11.60 -6.83
C ALA A 67 -0.96 12.03 -5.72
N LEU A 68 -1.51 12.49 -4.59
CA LEU A 68 -0.76 12.95 -3.42
C LEU A 68 0.24 14.06 -3.79
N TYR A 69 -0.26 15.08 -4.50
CA TYR A 69 0.55 16.22 -4.96
C TYR A 69 1.75 15.80 -5.82
N GLY A 70 1.58 14.77 -6.62
CA GLY A 70 2.62 14.27 -7.51
C GLY A 70 3.58 13.24 -6.87
N GLU A 71 3.39 12.89 -5.63
CA GLU A 71 4.24 11.85 -5.01
C GLU A 71 4.08 10.49 -5.69
N ILE A 72 2.89 10.19 -6.19
CA ILE A 72 2.65 8.98 -6.98
C ILE A 72 2.95 9.28 -8.44
N THR A 73 4.13 8.93 -8.88
CA THR A 73 4.49 9.14 -10.29
C THR A 73 3.72 8.20 -11.21
N PRO A 74 3.56 8.54 -12.49
CA PRO A 74 2.96 7.63 -13.46
C PRO A 74 3.63 6.26 -13.50
N LYS A 75 4.95 6.19 -13.37
CA LYS A 75 5.69 4.93 -13.33
C LYS A 75 5.34 4.08 -12.11
N MET A 76 5.14 4.71 -10.96
CA MET A 76 4.70 4.01 -9.74
C MET A 76 3.30 3.42 -9.93
N ALA A 77 2.37 4.21 -10.42
CA ALA A 77 0.99 3.77 -10.67
C ALA A 77 0.95 2.60 -11.65
N VAL A 78 1.75 2.66 -12.72
CA VAL A 78 1.87 1.58 -13.72
C VAL A 78 2.45 0.33 -13.07
N ALA A 79 3.53 0.46 -12.30
CA ALA A 79 4.18 -0.68 -11.65
C ALA A 79 3.23 -1.43 -10.71
N VAL A 80 2.45 -0.71 -9.91
CA VAL A 80 1.44 -1.30 -9.04
C VAL A 80 0.36 -1.98 -9.87
N GLY A 81 -0.19 -1.28 -10.86
CA GLY A 81 -1.28 -1.78 -11.69
C GLY A 81 -0.91 -3.02 -12.50
N GLN A 82 0.31 -3.09 -13.00
CA GLN A 82 0.80 -4.22 -13.80
C GLN A 82 1.32 -5.40 -12.98
N SER A 83 1.51 -5.22 -11.68
CA SER A 83 2.02 -6.30 -10.83
C SER A 83 1.07 -7.50 -10.84
N SER A 84 1.63 -8.70 -10.83
CA SER A 84 0.87 -9.94 -10.67
C SER A 84 0.40 -10.18 -9.25
N ALA A 85 0.86 -9.38 -8.28
CA ALA A 85 0.45 -9.48 -6.89
C ALA A 85 -1.06 -9.30 -6.71
N LYS A 86 -1.61 -9.90 -5.68
CA LYS A 86 -2.95 -9.54 -5.20
C LYS A 86 -2.89 -8.13 -4.63
N LYS A 87 -3.76 -7.25 -5.12
CA LYS A 87 -3.76 -5.85 -4.68
C LYS A 87 -4.95 -5.59 -3.78
N ILE A 88 -4.69 -5.04 -2.61
CA ILE A 88 -5.72 -4.66 -1.65
C ILE A 88 -5.65 -3.15 -1.47
N PHE A 89 -6.65 -2.45 -1.98
CA PHE A 89 -6.69 -0.99 -1.92
C PHE A 89 -7.59 -0.53 -0.78
N ILE A 90 -7.03 0.37 0.04
CA ILE A 90 -7.80 1.04 1.08
C ILE A 90 -8.45 2.26 0.43
N PRO A 91 -9.80 2.40 0.48
CA PRO A 91 -10.51 3.48 -0.21
C PRO A 91 -10.43 4.80 0.58
N VAL A 92 -9.21 5.28 0.82
CA VAL A 92 -8.90 6.57 1.45
C VAL A 92 -8.05 7.40 0.49
N ASN A 93 -8.01 8.71 0.70
CA ASN A 93 -7.20 9.64 -0.11
C ASN A 93 -7.47 9.48 -1.61
N HIS A 94 -8.76 9.55 -2.00
CA HIS A 94 -9.18 9.24 -3.37
C HIS A 94 -8.76 10.29 -4.41
N CYS A 95 -8.28 11.45 -4.00
CA CYS A 95 -7.81 12.50 -4.93
C CYS A 95 -8.87 12.86 -5.99
N ASN A 96 -10.09 13.21 -5.56
CA ASN A 96 -11.25 13.51 -6.41
C ASN A 96 -11.82 12.30 -7.19
N ASN A 97 -11.40 11.09 -6.84
CA ASN A 97 -12.01 9.87 -7.39
C ASN A 97 -13.09 9.37 -6.44
N TYR A 98 -14.25 9.08 -6.97
CA TYR A 98 -15.34 8.47 -6.22
C TYR A 98 -15.42 6.98 -6.52
N ILE A 99 -15.51 6.16 -5.50
CA ILE A 99 -15.61 4.70 -5.64
C ILE A 99 -17.07 4.31 -5.41
N ALA A 100 -17.76 3.98 -6.48
CA ALA A 100 -19.18 3.64 -6.44
C ALA A 100 -19.44 2.44 -5.54
N GLY A 101 -20.47 2.52 -4.71
CA GLY A 101 -20.91 1.42 -3.87
C GLY A 101 -20.06 1.18 -2.61
N VAL A 102 -19.02 1.97 -2.38
CA VAL A 102 -18.20 1.85 -1.19
C VAL A 102 -18.66 2.88 -0.16
N PRO A 103 -19.18 2.45 1.01
CA PRO A 103 -19.60 3.40 2.04
C PRO A 103 -18.39 4.02 2.74
N ASP A 104 -18.58 5.21 3.30
CA ASP A 104 -17.60 5.82 4.18
C ASP A 104 -17.46 4.95 5.44
N THR A 105 -16.23 4.52 5.70
CA THR A 105 -15.89 3.67 6.84
C THR A 105 -14.65 4.23 7.51
N ASP A 106 -14.57 4.13 8.83
CA ASP A 106 -13.39 4.60 9.55
C ASP A 106 -12.16 3.78 9.18
N LEU A 107 -11.00 4.42 9.27
CA LEU A 107 -9.73 3.82 8.86
C LEU A 107 -9.42 2.53 9.63
N ASN A 108 -9.71 2.48 10.93
CA ASN A 108 -9.43 1.29 11.73
C ASN A 108 -10.22 0.07 11.25
N SER A 109 -11.48 0.24 10.88
CA SER A 109 -12.30 -0.83 10.32
C SER A 109 -11.78 -1.29 8.96
N LEU A 110 -11.32 -0.36 8.12
CA LEU A 110 -10.72 -0.68 6.83
C LEU A 110 -9.42 -1.47 7.00
N ILE A 111 -8.55 -1.08 7.91
CA ILE A 111 -7.32 -1.79 8.21
C ILE A 111 -7.61 -3.20 8.72
N LYS A 112 -8.58 -3.35 9.62
CA LYS A 112 -8.99 -4.67 10.10
C LYS A 112 -9.45 -5.55 8.95
N ASN A 113 -10.23 -5.01 8.03
CA ASN A 113 -10.69 -5.75 6.85
C ASN A 113 -9.52 -6.20 5.98
N VAL A 114 -8.52 -5.33 5.79
CA VAL A 114 -7.30 -5.70 5.05
C VAL A 114 -6.58 -6.86 5.73
N ILE A 115 -6.39 -6.80 7.04
CA ILE A 115 -5.72 -7.86 7.81
C ILE A 115 -6.47 -9.17 7.68
N ASP A 116 -7.79 -9.17 7.87
CA ASP A 116 -8.62 -10.36 7.75
C ASP A 116 -8.53 -10.96 6.34
N THR A 117 -8.52 -10.10 5.32
CA THR A 117 -8.38 -10.52 3.93
C THR A 117 -7.05 -11.24 3.70
N ILE A 118 -5.95 -10.70 4.21
CA ILE A 118 -4.61 -11.30 4.06
C ILE A 118 -4.55 -12.64 4.81
N ILE A 119 -5.06 -12.69 6.02
CA ILE A 119 -5.06 -13.93 6.82
C ILE A 119 -5.82 -15.04 6.09
N ASN A 120 -6.91 -14.71 5.42
CA ASN A 120 -7.75 -15.69 4.72
C ASN A 120 -7.21 -16.09 3.34
N MET A 121 -6.14 -15.46 2.87
CA MET A 121 -5.48 -15.82 1.60
C MET A 121 -4.60 -17.06 1.70
N LYS A 122 -4.32 -17.53 2.87
CA LYS A 122 -3.39 -18.65 3.11
C LYS A 122 -4.05 -20.00 2.85
#